data_846a6480d8e8a2322e02e109dc63aecd
#
_entry.id   846a6480d8e8a2322e02e109dc63aecd
#
_cell.length_a   1.000
_cell.length_b   1.000
_cell.length_c   1.000
_cell.angle_alpha   90.00
_cell.angle_beta   90.00
_cell.angle_gamma   90.00
#
_symmetry.space_group_name_H-M   'P 1'
#
loop_
_entity.id
_entity.type
_entity.pdbx_description
1 polymer ?
#
loop_
_entity_poly.entity_id
_entity_poly.type
_entity_poly.pdbx_seq_one_letter_code
_entity_poly.pdbx_strand_id
1 'polypeptide(L)'
;FLINDLHFVRADTPARGGSLVVHILIGRPLGYLAWTPPKPGDALLRSVLLPPGTALGIFCVVAFATAFRARKIAIALTNSEKEAVTAARTDSMTCLMNRNGFNELIESRPYRAACREGHLAVVYLDVNGFKTVNDSIGHHGGDELVRAISDRIASVIPEGASLARIGGDEFAVVMLD
;
A
#
# COMPACT_ATOMS: atom_id res chain seq x y z
N PHE A 1 28.63 43.13 28.59
CA PHE A 1 27.24 43.15 29.06
C PHE A 1 26.60 44.45 28.60
N LEU A 2 25.86 44.38 27.49
CA LEU A 2 25.04 45.51 27.06
C LEU A 2 23.73 45.47 27.87
N ILE A 3 23.58 46.45 28.79
CA ILE A 3 22.32 46.65 29.49
C ILE A 3 21.40 47.38 28.53
N ASN A 4 20.46 46.67 27.95
CA ASN A 4 19.43 47.29 27.08
C ASN A 4 18.33 47.92 27.96
N ASP A 5 17.83 49.08 27.58
CA ASP A 5 16.72 49.80 28.23
C ASP A 5 16.99 50.24 29.67
N LEU A 6 18.22 50.70 29.94
CA LEU A 6 18.51 51.36 31.22
C LEU A 6 17.79 52.71 31.27
N HIS A 7 16.84 52.86 32.15
CA HIS A 7 16.10 54.13 32.36
C HIS A 7 15.94 54.44 33.86
N PHE A 8 15.88 55.73 34.16
CA PHE A 8 15.70 56.19 35.50
C PHE A 8 14.20 56.28 35.85
N VAL A 9 13.78 55.66 36.94
CA VAL A 9 12.39 55.65 37.44
C VAL A 9 12.35 56.40 38.76
N ARG A 10 11.43 57.32 38.90
CA ARG A 10 11.25 58.11 40.11
C ARG A 10 10.79 57.24 41.27
N ALA A 11 11.12 57.66 42.51
CA ALA A 11 10.87 56.88 43.74
C ALA A 11 9.39 56.50 43.99
N ASP A 12 8.46 57.22 43.35
CA ASP A 12 7.01 57.05 43.55
C ASP A 12 6.42 55.86 42.74
N THR A 13 7.22 55.19 41.90
CA THR A 13 6.76 54.11 41.07
C THR A 13 7.33 52.76 41.56
N PRO A 14 6.52 51.71 41.71
CA PRO A 14 7.03 50.42 42.16
C PRO A 14 8.02 49.80 41.15
N ALA A 15 9.19 49.43 41.60
CA ALA A 15 10.22 48.81 40.78
C ALA A 15 9.74 47.45 40.28
N ARG A 16 9.65 47.28 38.95
CA ARG A 16 9.40 45.99 38.27
C ARG A 16 10.68 45.56 37.57
N GLY A 17 11.18 44.37 37.88
CA GLY A 17 12.35 43.81 37.20
C GLY A 17 13.66 44.00 37.99
N GLY A 18 14.80 43.93 37.29
CA GLY A 18 16.10 44.24 37.89
C GLY A 18 16.21 45.74 38.13
N SER A 19 16.43 46.16 39.35
CA SER A 19 16.55 47.57 39.71
C SER A 19 17.65 47.82 40.70
N LEU A 20 18.39 48.91 40.54
CA LEU A 20 19.38 49.40 41.47
C LEU A 20 18.86 50.69 42.12
N VAL A 21 18.82 50.73 43.42
CA VAL A 21 18.38 51.94 44.14
C VAL A 21 19.50 52.98 44.15
N VAL A 22 19.17 54.19 43.72
CA VAL A 22 20.11 55.30 43.71
C VAL A 22 19.78 56.24 44.88
N HIS A 23 20.70 56.38 45.86
CA HIS A 23 20.56 57.28 46.99
C HIS A 23 21.39 58.54 46.78
N ILE A 24 20.87 59.69 47.23
CA ILE A 24 21.69 60.87 47.40
C ILE A 24 22.34 60.85 48.79
N LEU A 25 23.43 61.60 49.01
CA LEU A 25 24.23 61.67 50.22
C LEU A 25 23.44 62.00 51.50
N ILE A 26 22.17 62.34 51.45
CA ILE A 26 21.29 62.76 52.55
C ILE A 26 20.20 61.69 52.90
N GLY A 27 20.38 60.41 52.45
CA GLY A 27 19.57 59.30 52.95
C GLY A 27 18.15 59.17 52.38
N ARG A 28 17.70 59.98 51.40
CA ARG A 28 16.38 59.83 50.71
C ARG A 28 16.59 59.15 49.34
N PRO A 29 15.80 58.16 49.00
CA PRO A 29 15.88 57.55 47.69
C PRO A 29 15.40 58.51 46.61
N LEU A 30 16.22 58.79 45.61
CA LEU A 30 15.88 59.67 44.50
C LEU A 30 15.07 58.96 43.43
N GLY A 31 15.37 57.65 43.27
CA GLY A 31 14.73 56.82 42.26
C GLY A 31 15.47 55.49 42.09
N TYR A 32 15.12 54.79 41.06
CA TYR A 32 15.71 53.49 40.71
C TYR A 32 16.26 53.56 39.28
N LEU A 33 17.40 52.91 39.06
CA LEU A 33 17.85 52.55 37.74
C LEU A 33 17.21 51.19 37.41
N ALA A 34 16.26 51.21 36.50
CA ALA A 34 15.60 49.99 36.09
C ALA A 34 16.16 49.53 34.75
N TRP A 35 16.33 48.25 34.60
CA TRP A 35 16.68 47.62 33.33
C TRP A 35 15.92 46.32 33.17
N THR A 36 15.74 45.88 31.93
CA THR A 36 15.15 44.61 31.62
C THR A 36 16.28 43.55 31.56
N PRO A 37 16.33 42.60 32.51
CA PRO A 37 17.37 41.58 32.47
C PRO A 37 17.16 40.70 31.24
N PRO A 38 18.21 40.44 30.46
CA PRO A 38 18.10 39.52 29.31
C PRO A 38 17.69 38.13 29.82
N LYS A 39 16.72 37.53 29.20
CA LYS A 39 16.32 36.13 29.49
C LYS A 39 17.20 35.22 28.65
N PRO A 40 18.30 34.70 29.17
CA PRO A 40 19.25 33.89 28.40
C PRO A 40 18.61 32.60 27.86
N GLY A 41 17.56 32.11 28.51
CA GLY A 41 16.84 30.91 28.08
C GLY A 41 16.10 31.08 26.73
N ASP A 42 15.53 32.26 26.47
CA ASP A 42 14.80 32.52 25.21
C ASP A 42 15.75 32.55 24.00
N ALA A 43 16.95 33.08 24.19
CA ALA A 43 17.99 33.10 23.14
C ALA A 43 18.50 31.68 22.84
N LEU A 44 18.76 30.90 23.89
CA LEU A 44 19.17 29.49 23.74
C LEU A 44 18.07 28.63 23.08
N LEU A 45 16.82 28.83 23.48
CA LEU A 45 15.71 28.10 22.90
C LEU A 45 15.58 28.37 21.39
N ARG A 46 15.66 29.64 20.99
CA ARG A 46 15.50 30.04 19.58
C ARG A 46 16.70 29.72 18.71
N SER A 47 17.91 29.89 19.21
CA SER A 47 19.12 29.70 18.42
C SER A 47 19.68 28.27 18.41
N VAL A 48 19.48 27.52 19.49
CA VAL A 48 20.08 26.20 19.66
C VAL A 48 19.07 25.05 19.55
N LEU A 49 17.87 25.18 20.12
CA LEU A 49 16.89 24.09 20.15
C LEU A 49 15.89 24.12 18.97
N LEU A 50 15.45 25.28 18.52
CA LEU A 50 14.47 25.35 17.43
C LEU A 50 14.99 24.81 16.08
N PRO A 51 16.20 25.16 15.60
CA PRO A 51 16.66 24.69 14.29
C PRO A 51 16.79 23.16 14.19
N PRO A 52 17.42 22.45 15.15
CA PRO A 52 17.48 20.98 15.09
C PRO A 52 16.11 20.34 15.30
N GLY A 53 15.22 20.93 16.11
CA GLY A 53 13.86 20.44 16.32
C GLY A 53 13.02 20.50 15.03
N THR A 54 13.09 21.61 14.30
CA THR A 54 12.40 21.74 13.01
C THR A 54 12.97 20.84 11.93
N ALA A 55 14.30 20.70 11.88
CA ALA A 55 14.98 19.78 10.96
C ALA A 55 14.58 18.32 11.20
N LEU A 56 14.53 17.89 12.45
CA LEU A 56 14.06 16.56 12.83
C LEU A 56 12.59 16.36 12.47
N GLY A 57 11.74 17.35 12.70
CA GLY A 57 10.33 17.29 12.31
C GLY A 57 10.14 17.10 10.81
N ILE A 58 10.84 17.90 10.00
CA ILE A 58 10.83 17.76 8.53
C ILE A 58 11.33 16.38 8.11
N PHE A 59 12.44 15.92 8.69
CA PHE A 59 12.99 14.60 8.41
C PHE A 59 11.98 13.48 8.70
N CYS A 60 11.30 13.53 9.84
CA CYS A 60 10.28 12.55 10.19
C CYS A 60 9.10 12.56 9.21
N VAL A 61 8.63 13.73 8.78
CA VAL A 61 7.55 13.86 7.79
C VAL A 61 7.97 13.28 6.45
N VAL A 62 9.17 13.59 5.97
CA VAL A 62 9.70 13.07 4.71
C VAL A 62 9.89 11.56 4.79
N ALA A 63 10.49 11.05 5.87
CA ALA A 63 10.68 9.63 6.09
C ALA A 63 9.34 8.87 6.14
N PHE A 64 8.35 9.41 6.82
CA PHE A 64 7.00 8.83 6.85
C PHE A 64 6.34 8.84 5.48
N ALA A 65 6.41 9.96 4.75
CA ALA A 65 5.83 10.08 3.42
C ALA A 65 6.49 9.11 2.41
N THR A 66 7.81 8.96 2.46
CA THR A 66 8.53 8.01 1.60
C THR A 66 8.22 6.56 1.94
N ALA A 67 8.17 6.20 3.21
CA ALA A 67 7.78 4.86 3.66
C ALA A 67 6.34 4.53 3.25
N PHE A 68 5.41 5.48 3.39
CA PHE A 68 4.03 5.31 2.98
C PHE A 68 3.88 5.13 1.46
N ARG A 69 4.62 5.91 0.67
CA ARG A 69 4.67 5.75 -0.80
C ARG A 69 5.26 4.40 -1.21
N ALA A 70 6.38 4.02 -0.61
CA ALA A 70 7.02 2.73 -0.88
C ALA A 70 6.07 1.55 -0.60
N ARG A 71 5.33 1.60 0.52
CA ARG A 71 4.33 0.59 0.85
C ARG A 71 3.19 0.53 -0.18
N LYS A 72 2.68 1.68 -0.64
CA LYS A 72 1.65 1.72 -1.68
C LYS A 72 2.14 1.10 -2.99
N ILE A 73 3.36 1.43 -3.42
CA ILE A 73 3.95 0.89 -4.65
C ILE A 73 4.15 -0.63 -4.51
N ALA A 74 4.65 -1.11 -3.37
CA ALA A 74 4.84 -2.54 -3.14
C ALA A 74 3.51 -3.32 -3.20
N ILE A 75 2.43 -2.79 -2.59
CA ILE A 75 1.10 -3.41 -2.64
C ILE A 75 0.55 -3.40 -4.09
N ALA A 76 0.69 -2.29 -4.81
CA ALA A 76 0.24 -2.19 -6.19
C ALA A 76 0.99 -3.18 -7.10
N LEU A 77 2.29 -3.33 -6.92
CA LEU A 77 3.11 -4.26 -7.69
C LEU A 77 2.70 -5.72 -7.44
N THR A 78 2.54 -6.12 -6.17
CA THR A 78 2.10 -7.49 -5.83
C THR A 78 0.69 -7.80 -6.35
N ASN A 79 -0.22 -6.83 -6.37
CA ASN A 79 -1.54 -7.02 -6.94
C ASN A 79 -1.48 -7.14 -8.47
N SER A 80 -0.70 -6.29 -9.12
CA SER A 80 -0.49 -6.37 -10.59
C SER A 80 0.13 -7.71 -11.01
N GLU A 81 1.11 -8.22 -10.26
CA GLU A 81 1.68 -9.55 -10.50
C GLU A 81 0.64 -10.68 -10.35
N LYS A 82 -0.18 -10.62 -9.29
CA LYS A 82 -1.25 -11.61 -9.08
C LYS A 82 -2.30 -11.57 -10.19
N GLU A 83 -2.72 -10.37 -10.60
CA GLU A 83 -3.67 -10.18 -11.71
C GLU A 83 -3.08 -10.71 -13.01
N ALA A 84 -1.81 -10.42 -13.30
CA ALA A 84 -1.12 -10.94 -14.48
C ALA A 84 -1.01 -12.47 -14.47
N VAL A 85 -0.67 -13.07 -13.33
CA VAL A 85 -0.61 -14.53 -13.17
C VAL A 85 -1.99 -15.15 -13.32
N THR A 86 -3.03 -14.56 -12.73
CA THR A 86 -4.41 -15.05 -12.87
C THR A 86 -4.88 -14.95 -14.31
N ALA A 87 -4.68 -13.81 -14.97
CA ALA A 87 -5.01 -13.62 -16.38
C ALA A 87 -4.22 -14.57 -17.29
N ALA A 88 -2.97 -14.91 -16.92
CA ALA A 88 -2.17 -15.89 -17.67
C ALA A 88 -2.65 -17.32 -17.53
N ARG A 89 -3.45 -17.66 -16.49
CA ARG A 89 -3.89 -19.03 -16.16
C ARG A 89 -5.37 -19.29 -16.32
N THR A 90 -6.20 -18.25 -16.48
CA THR A 90 -7.66 -18.36 -16.62
C THR A 90 -8.13 -17.92 -17.99
N ASP A 91 -9.18 -18.57 -18.49
CA ASP A 91 -9.92 -18.14 -19.67
C ASP A 91 -10.88 -17.01 -19.30
N SER A 92 -10.80 -15.90 -20.00
CA SER A 92 -11.58 -14.68 -19.67
C SER A 92 -13.08 -14.81 -19.91
N MET A 93 -13.50 -15.75 -20.77
CA MET A 93 -14.91 -15.94 -21.13
C MET A 93 -15.63 -16.86 -20.15
N THR A 94 -14.96 -17.96 -19.74
CA THR A 94 -15.57 -19.03 -18.92
C THR A 94 -15.09 -18.99 -17.47
N CYS A 95 -14.08 -18.19 -17.15
CA CYS A 95 -13.39 -18.18 -15.85
C CYS A 95 -12.76 -19.53 -15.45
N LEU A 96 -12.76 -20.50 -16.35
CA LEU A 96 -12.08 -21.78 -16.16
C LEU A 96 -10.56 -21.61 -16.29
N MET A 97 -9.81 -22.62 -15.89
CA MET A 97 -8.38 -22.70 -16.18
C MET A 97 -8.17 -22.67 -17.71
N ASN A 98 -7.23 -21.88 -18.19
CA ASN A 98 -6.83 -21.89 -19.58
C ASN A 98 -5.76 -22.97 -19.86
N ARG A 99 -5.33 -23.12 -21.12
CA ARG A 99 -4.28 -24.07 -21.53
C ARG A 99 -2.99 -23.96 -20.70
N ASN A 100 -2.55 -22.74 -20.41
CA ASN A 100 -1.33 -22.52 -19.62
C ASN A 100 -1.49 -23.00 -18.18
N GLY A 101 -2.60 -22.61 -17.53
CA GLY A 101 -2.91 -23.08 -16.18
C GLY A 101 -3.03 -24.59 -16.08
N PHE A 102 -3.66 -25.22 -17.09
CA PHE A 102 -3.76 -26.67 -17.19
C PHE A 102 -2.40 -27.36 -17.33
N ASN A 103 -1.53 -26.85 -18.19
CA ASN A 103 -0.18 -27.40 -18.35
C ASN A 103 0.64 -27.30 -17.07
N GLU A 104 0.60 -26.13 -16.39
CA GLU A 104 1.27 -25.97 -15.10
C GLU A 104 0.72 -26.92 -14.03
N LEU A 105 -0.59 -27.14 -14.01
CA LEU A 105 -1.21 -28.09 -13.07
C LEU A 105 -0.68 -29.51 -13.30
N ILE A 106 -0.70 -30.00 -14.53
CA ILE A 106 -0.22 -31.36 -14.87
C ILE A 106 1.28 -31.49 -14.59
N GLU A 107 2.05 -30.43 -14.81
CA GLU A 107 3.48 -30.42 -14.54
C GLU A 107 3.83 -30.30 -13.06
N SER A 108 2.88 -30.00 -12.22
CA SER A 108 3.08 -29.89 -10.78
C SER A 108 3.46 -31.25 -10.15
N ARG A 109 4.17 -31.20 -9.01
CA ARG A 109 4.68 -32.44 -8.36
C ARG A 109 3.59 -33.46 -8.06
N PRO A 110 2.43 -33.12 -7.47
CA PRO A 110 1.40 -34.12 -7.16
C PRO A 110 0.86 -34.79 -8.41
N TYR A 111 0.60 -34.09 -9.49
CA TYR A 111 0.08 -34.64 -10.74
C TYR A 111 1.11 -35.49 -11.47
N ARG A 112 2.37 -35.10 -11.46
CA ARG A 112 3.46 -35.94 -12.00
C ARG A 112 3.67 -37.23 -11.20
N ALA A 113 3.53 -37.19 -9.88
CA ALA A 113 3.61 -38.39 -9.04
C ALA A 113 2.43 -39.32 -9.35
N ALA A 114 1.19 -38.81 -9.31
CA ALA A 114 -0.01 -39.58 -9.64
C ALA A 114 0.03 -40.17 -11.05
N CYS A 115 0.56 -39.46 -12.03
CA CYS A 115 0.76 -39.97 -13.38
C CYS A 115 1.70 -41.19 -13.43
N ARG A 116 2.79 -41.17 -12.65
CA ARG A 116 3.73 -42.31 -12.56
C ARG A 116 3.14 -43.54 -11.86
N GLU A 117 2.27 -43.29 -10.91
CA GLU A 117 1.61 -44.33 -10.10
C GLU A 117 0.34 -44.89 -10.76
N GLY A 118 -0.11 -44.28 -11.85
CA GLY A 118 -1.33 -44.66 -12.56
C GLY A 118 -2.62 -44.15 -11.96
N HIS A 119 -2.53 -43.12 -11.08
CA HIS A 119 -3.66 -42.48 -10.37
C HIS A 119 -4.10 -41.16 -10.99
N LEU A 120 -3.80 -40.92 -12.26
CA LEU A 120 -4.17 -39.72 -12.99
C LEU A 120 -5.05 -40.05 -14.18
N ALA A 121 -6.24 -39.49 -14.23
CA ALA A 121 -7.10 -39.52 -15.40
C ALA A 121 -7.20 -38.14 -16.05
N VAL A 122 -7.09 -38.09 -17.39
CA VAL A 122 -7.26 -36.89 -18.18
C VAL A 122 -8.30 -37.18 -19.27
N VAL A 123 -9.36 -36.35 -19.32
CA VAL A 123 -10.42 -36.46 -20.32
C VAL A 123 -10.41 -35.17 -21.16
N TYR A 124 -10.28 -35.33 -22.48
CA TYR A 124 -10.44 -34.25 -23.44
C TYR A 124 -11.83 -34.28 -24.04
N LEU A 125 -12.46 -33.12 -24.15
CA LEU A 125 -13.79 -32.91 -24.67
C LEU A 125 -13.72 -31.87 -25.79
N ASP A 126 -14.45 -32.11 -26.87
CA ASP A 126 -14.60 -31.21 -28.02
C ASP A 126 -16.07 -31.07 -28.35
N VAL A 127 -16.53 -29.85 -28.69
CA VAL A 127 -17.91 -29.57 -28.99
C VAL A 127 -18.18 -29.77 -30.48
N ASN A 128 -18.73 -30.93 -30.81
CA ASN A 128 -19.05 -31.28 -32.20
C ASN A 128 -19.97 -30.22 -32.87
N GLY A 129 -19.57 -29.77 -34.04
CA GLY A 129 -20.36 -28.85 -34.82
C GLY A 129 -20.39 -27.40 -34.34
N PHE A 130 -19.50 -27.01 -33.43
CA PHE A 130 -19.44 -25.65 -32.87
C PHE A 130 -19.33 -24.56 -33.98
N LYS A 131 -18.56 -24.83 -35.05
CA LYS A 131 -18.47 -23.94 -36.21
C LYS A 131 -19.83 -23.72 -36.84
N THR A 132 -20.64 -24.77 -37.02
CA THR A 132 -21.99 -24.67 -37.60
C THR A 132 -22.91 -23.80 -36.71
N VAL A 133 -22.76 -23.88 -35.39
CA VAL A 133 -23.48 -23.01 -34.45
C VAL A 133 -23.08 -21.56 -34.65
N ASN A 134 -21.77 -21.27 -34.69
CA ASN A 134 -21.29 -19.91 -34.95
C ASN A 134 -21.78 -19.35 -36.30
N ASP A 135 -21.77 -20.18 -37.33
CA ASP A 135 -22.25 -19.77 -38.68
C ASP A 135 -23.77 -19.52 -38.71
N SER A 136 -24.53 -20.19 -37.80
CA SER A 136 -26.01 -20.09 -37.78
C SER A 136 -26.52 -18.96 -36.88
N ILE A 137 -25.96 -18.78 -35.71
CA ILE A 137 -26.43 -17.82 -34.68
C ILE A 137 -25.41 -16.75 -34.31
N GLY A 138 -24.28 -16.72 -35.04
CA GLY A 138 -23.20 -15.78 -34.84
C GLY A 138 -22.30 -16.10 -33.65
N HIS A 139 -21.14 -15.42 -33.56
CA HIS A 139 -20.15 -15.64 -32.53
C HIS A 139 -20.67 -15.38 -31.10
N HIS A 140 -21.57 -14.41 -30.93
CA HIS A 140 -22.19 -14.13 -29.63
C HIS A 140 -23.00 -15.32 -29.09
N GLY A 141 -23.79 -15.96 -29.97
CA GLY A 141 -24.53 -17.18 -29.62
C GLY A 141 -23.60 -18.37 -29.34
N GLY A 142 -22.48 -18.48 -30.06
CA GLY A 142 -21.43 -19.46 -29.76
C GLY A 142 -20.77 -19.24 -28.43
N ASP A 143 -20.50 -17.99 -28.07
CA ASP A 143 -19.94 -17.64 -26.73
C ASP A 143 -20.88 -18.01 -25.58
N GLU A 144 -22.19 -17.79 -25.74
CA GLU A 144 -23.20 -18.22 -24.77
C GLU A 144 -23.28 -19.74 -24.66
N LEU A 145 -23.19 -20.45 -25.77
CA LEU A 145 -23.15 -21.91 -25.77
C LEU A 145 -21.93 -22.42 -25.03
N VAL A 146 -20.75 -21.86 -25.26
CA VAL A 146 -19.52 -22.24 -24.57
C VAL A 146 -19.63 -22.04 -23.05
N ARG A 147 -20.21 -20.93 -22.59
CA ARG A 147 -20.45 -20.71 -21.15
C ARG A 147 -21.41 -21.74 -20.58
N ALA A 148 -22.52 -22.01 -21.26
CA ALA A 148 -23.50 -23.01 -20.83
C ALA A 148 -22.90 -24.42 -20.75
N ILE A 149 -22.05 -24.79 -21.71
CA ILE A 149 -21.32 -26.06 -21.69
C ILE A 149 -20.32 -26.11 -20.52
N SER A 150 -19.59 -25.03 -20.30
CA SER A 150 -18.65 -24.90 -19.18
C SER A 150 -19.33 -25.14 -17.83
N ASP A 151 -20.46 -24.47 -17.60
CA ASP A 151 -21.25 -24.61 -16.39
C ASP A 151 -21.81 -26.05 -16.24
N ARG A 152 -22.23 -26.64 -17.36
CA ARG A 152 -22.76 -27.99 -17.35
C ARG A 152 -21.66 -29.03 -17.02
N ILE A 153 -20.48 -28.91 -17.62
CA ILE A 153 -19.36 -29.81 -17.31
C ILE A 153 -18.98 -29.65 -15.82
N ALA A 154 -18.82 -28.40 -15.36
CA ALA A 154 -18.49 -28.12 -13.96
C ALA A 154 -19.49 -28.72 -12.96
N SER A 155 -20.78 -28.81 -13.35
CA SER A 155 -21.83 -29.37 -12.48
C SER A 155 -21.83 -30.91 -12.39
N VAL A 156 -21.14 -31.62 -13.29
CA VAL A 156 -21.16 -33.09 -13.35
C VAL A 156 -19.81 -33.75 -13.08
N ILE A 157 -18.72 -32.99 -13.08
CA ILE A 157 -17.40 -33.53 -12.74
C ILE A 157 -17.31 -33.85 -11.25
N PRO A 158 -16.54 -34.88 -10.85
CA PRO A 158 -16.32 -35.21 -9.44
C PRO A 158 -15.72 -34.08 -8.64
N GLU A 159 -15.99 -34.07 -7.33
CA GLU A 159 -15.32 -33.16 -6.41
C GLU A 159 -13.81 -33.42 -6.41
N GLY A 160 -13.02 -32.36 -6.49
CA GLY A 160 -11.55 -32.45 -6.61
C GLY A 160 -11.03 -32.56 -8.05
N ALA A 161 -11.89 -32.77 -9.06
CA ALA A 161 -11.49 -32.67 -10.46
C ALA A 161 -11.23 -31.21 -10.87
N SER A 162 -10.27 -31.00 -11.76
CA SER A 162 -9.96 -29.69 -12.32
C SER A 162 -10.43 -29.62 -13.76
N LEU A 163 -11.16 -28.53 -14.12
CA LEU A 163 -11.69 -28.26 -15.46
C LEU A 163 -10.92 -27.11 -16.11
N ALA A 164 -10.55 -27.26 -17.35
CA ALA A 164 -9.88 -26.25 -18.17
C ALA A 164 -10.54 -26.11 -19.54
N ARG A 165 -10.48 -24.90 -20.08
CA ARG A 165 -10.77 -24.63 -21.50
C ARG A 165 -9.45 -24.50 -22.25
N ILE A 166 -9.20 -25.44 -23.18
CA ILE A 166 -7.92 -25.57 -23.87
C ILE A 166 -7.93 -24.82 -25.22
N GLY A 167 -9.08 -24.74 -25.84
CA GLY A 167 -9.28 -24.06 -27.13
C GLY A 167 -10.63 -23.37 -27.20
N GLY A 168 -11.06 -23.00 -28.40
CA GLY A 168 -12.34 -22.34 -28.65
C GLY A 168 -13.54 -23.14 -28.12
N ASP A 169 -13.56 -24.40 -28.46
CA ASP A 169 -14.60 -25.41 -28.20
C ASP A 169 -14.05 -26.66 -27.49
N GLU A 170 -12.77 -26.62 -27.08
CA GLU A 170 -12.05 -27.75 -26.46
C GLU A 170 -11.93 -27.56 -24.94
N PHE A 171 -12.26 -28.59 -24.20
CA PHE A 171 -12.14 -28.65 -22.75
C PHE A 171 -11.29 -29.84 -22.30
N ALA A 172 -10.70 -29.72 -21.14
CA ALA A 172 -10.00 -30.81 -20.49
C ALA A 172 -10.40 -30.91 -19.03
N VAL A 173 -10.60 -32.13 -18.55
CA VAL A 173 -10.84 -32.46 -17.15
C VAL A 173 -9.69 -33.33 -16.66
N VAL A 174 -9.13 -33.03 -15.53
CA VAL A 174 -8.10 -33.83 -14.89
C VAL A 174 -8.53 -34.20 -13.49
N MET A 175 -8.35 -35.48 -13.12
CA MET A 175 -8.70 -36.06 -11.85
C MET A 175 -7.53 -36.83 -11.28
N LEU A 176 -7.38 -36.74 -9.97
CA LEU A 176 -6.52 -37.66 -9.19
C LEU A 176 -7.42 -38.72 -8.56
N ASP A 177 -6.99 -39.99 -8.66
CA ASP A 177 -7.63 -41.10 -7.98
C ASP A 177 -7.01 -41.29 -6.59
#